data_e805e2851b162f9d645c34d78d0341c8
#
_entry.id   e805e2851b162f9d645c34d78d0341c8
#
_cell.length_a   1.000
_cell.length_b   1.000
_cell.length_c   1.000
_cell.angle_alpha   90.00
_cell.angle_beta   90.00
_cell.angle_gamma   90.00
#
_symmetry.space_group_name_H-M   'P 1'
#
loop_
_entity.id
_entity.type
_entity.pdbx_description
1 polymer ?
#
loop_
_entity_poly.entity_id
_entity_poly.type
_entity_poly.pdbx_seq_one_letter_code
_entity_poly.pdbx_strand_id
1 'polypeptide(L)'
;MIKAMILAAAALTMGTAADAQTMIQKNDIKVENHLMTPEALWAMGRIGGAEASPNGKQVVYQVGYYSVKENKGHQMLFIMDANGKNQKALTTDAKSETDAAWIQGGQKIAFIRDGQLWSMNPDGTDRKQLTNDKLGIQGFRFSPDGKKVILIK
;
A
#
# COMPACT_ATOMS: atom_id res chain seq x y z
N MET A 1 30.94 -52.56 -29.68
CA MET A 1 30.76 -51.09 -29.47
C MET A 1 29.27 -50.79 -29.45
N ILE A 2 28.70 -50.68 -28.26
CA ILE A 2 27.27 -50.38 -28.04
C ILE A 2 27.18 -48.92 -27.63
N LYS A 3 26.58 -48.08 -28.48
CA LYS A 3 26.30 -46.65 -28.20
C LYS A 3 25.03 -46.59 -27.33
N ALA A 4 25.18 -46.14 -26.07
CA ALA A 4 24.09 -45.81 -25.21
C ALA A 4 23.49 -44.46 -25.63
N MET A 5 22.21 -44.47 -26.03
CA MET A 5 21.40 -43.28 -26.30
C MET A 5 20.83 -42.78 -24.97
N ILE A 6 21.31 -41.62 -24.50
CA ILE A 6 20.75 -40.93 -23.33
C ILE A 6 19.55 -40.13 -23.82
N LEU A 7 18.34 -40.53 -23.38
CA LEU A 7 17.10 -39.79 -23.59
C LEU A 7 17.01 -38.72 -22.53
N ALA A 8 17.21 -37.46 -22.88
CA ALA A 8 16.99 -36.32 -22.00
C ALA A 8 15.49 -36.00 -21.96
N ALA A 9 14.83 -36.31 -20.86
CA ALA A 9 13.48 -35.89 -20.61
C ALA A 9 13.48 -34.39 -20.18
N ALA A 10 13.04 -33.52 -21.08
CA ALA A 10 12.78 -32.13 -20.76
C ALA A 10 11.47 -32.04 -19.94
N ALA A 11 11.60 -31.82 -18.64
CA ALA A 11 10.46 -31.48 -17.80
C ALA A 11 9.99 -30.06 -18.13
N LEU A 12 8.85 -29.94 -18.83
CA LEU A 12 8.16 -28.69 -19.04
C LEU A 12 7.54 -28.27 -17.70
N THR A 13 8.20 -27.41 -16.94
CA THR A 13 7.58 -26.72 -15.81
C THR A 13 6.60 -25.69 -16.37
N MET A 14 5.31 -26.03 -16.40
CA MET A 14 4.26 -25.02 -16.56
C MET A 14 4.27 -24.15 -15.30
N GLY A 15 5.03 -23.08 -15.32
CA GLY A 15 4.91 -22.00 -14.38
C GLY A 15 3.52 -21.37 -14.58
N THR A 16 2.62 -21.54 -13.61
CA THR A 16 1.43 -20.71 -13.52
C THR A 16 1.92 -19.28 -13.38
N ALA A 17 1.77 -18.48 -14.44
CA ALA A 17 1.92 -17.05 -14.35
C ALA A 17 0.82 -16.59 -13.35
N ALA A 18 1.22 -16.35 -12.11
CA ALA A 18 0.39 -15.59 -11.21
C ALA A 18 0.16 -14.24 -11.93
N ASP A 19 -1.10 -13.94 -12.25
CA ASP A 19 -1.49 -12.64 -12.79
C ASP A 19 -0.90 -11.57 -11.88
N ALA A 20 0.19 -10.94 -12.31
CA ALA A 20 0.77 -9.82 -11.59
C ALA A 20 -0.27 -8.71 -11.63
N GLN A 21 -1.03 -8.56 -10.55
CA GLN A 21 -2.05 -7.53 -10.43
C GLN A 21 -1.39 -6.18 -10.66
N THR A 22 -1.79 -5.48 -11.72
CA THR A 22 -1.26 -4.15 -12.04
C THR A 22 -1.59 -3.19 -10.91
N MET A 23 -0.57 -2.52 -10.38
CA MET A 23 -0.76 -1.52 -9.33
C MET A 23 -1.48 -0.29 -9.90
N ILE A 24 -2.67 0.00 -9.39
CA ILE A 24 -3.42 1.21 -9.75
C ILE A 24 -2.77 2.38 -9.01
N GLN A 25 -2.28 3.37 -9.75
CA GLN A 25 -1.60 4.55 -9.23
C GLN A 25 -2.01 5.79 -10.01
N LYS A 26 -1.38 6.92 -9.73
CA LYS A 26 -1.64 8.18 -10.43
C LYS A 26 -1.63 7.97 -11.95
N ASN A 27 -2.70 8.42 -12.62
CA ASN A 27 -2.81 8.49 -14.06
C ASN A 27 -2.59 9.92 -14.53
N ASP A 28 -1.73 10.11 -15.52
CA ASP A 28 -1.57 11.40 -16.17
C ASP A 28 -2.61 11.52 -17.29
N ILE A 29 -3.72 12.21 -17.01
CA ILE A 29 -4.73 12.54 -18.01
C ILE A 29 -4.52 13.98 -18.47
N LYS A 30 -4.45 14.17 -19.79
CA LYS A 30 -4.50 15.50 -20.38
C LYS A 30 -5.94 16.00 -20.33
N VAL A 31 -6.15 17.11 -19.63
CA VAL A 31 -7.43 17.83 -19.65
C VAL A 31 -7.38 18.81 -20.82
N GLU A 32 -8.16 18.50 -21.86
CA GLU A 32 -8.29 19.41 -23.02
C GLU A 32 -9.33 20.50 -22.72
N ASN A 33 -9.09 21.69 -23.22
CA ASN A 33 -9.99 22.85 -23.12
C ASN A 33 -10.38 23.25 -21.68
N HIS A 34 -9.58 22.90 -20.69
CA HIS A 34 -9.84 23.18 -19.25
C HIS A 34 -11.19 22.67 -18.73
N LEU A 35 -11.81 21.71 -19.40
CA LEU A 35 -13.08 21.10 -18.97
C LEU A 35 -12.82 19.85 -18.14
N MET A 36 -13.50 19.77 -17.00
CA MET A 36 -13.50 18.56 -16.17
C MET A 36 -14.35 17.49 -16.86
N THR A 37 -13.73 16.40 -17.28
CA THR A 37 -14.42 15.21 -17.76
C THR A 37 -14.57 14.15 -16.65
N PRO A 38 -15.50 13.20 -16.77
CA PRO A 38 -15.59 12.07 -15.83
C PRO A 38 -14.27 11.31 -15.68
N GLU A 39 -13.54 11.11 -16.78
CA GLU A 39 -12.24 10.42 -16.79
C GLU A 39 -11.20 11.21 -16.01
N ALA A 40 -11.13 12.52 -16.21
CA ALA A 40 -10.25 13.41 -15.47
C ALA A 40 -10.56 13.38 -13.97
N LEU A 41 -11.85 13.39 -13.59
CA LEU A 41 -12.29 13.32 -12.21
C LEU A 41 -11.86 11.98 -11.55
N TRP A 42 -12.03 10.87 -12.25
CA TRP A 42 -11.66 9.55 -11.73
C TRP A 42 -10.16 9.32 -11.65
N ALA A 43 -9.37 9.97 -12.50
CA ALA A 43 -7.92 9.90 -12.49
C ALA A 43 -7.26 10.64 -11.32
N MET A 44 -7.99 11.56 -10.67
CA MET A 44 -7.46 12.30 -9.53
C MET A 44 -7.27 11.39 -8.32
N GLY A 45 -6.09 11.52 -7.68
CA GLY A 45 -5.87 10.93 -6.36
C GLY A 45 -6.71 11.64 -5.29
N ARG A 46 -7.30 10.86 -4.39
CA ARG A 46 -8.13 11.36 -3.28
C ARG A 46 -7.41 11.14 -1.96
N ILE A 47 -7.12 12.22 -1.26
CA ILE A 47 -6.52 12.13 0.08
C ILE A 47 -7.59 11.59 1.04
N GLY A 48 -7.30 10.43 1.66
CA GLY A 48 -8.19 9.76 2.60
C GLY A 48 -7.90 10.08 4.07
N GLY A 49 -6.65 10.38 4.40
CA GLY A 49 -6.21 10.70 5.76
C GLY A 49 -4.77 11.18 5.76
N ALA A 50 -4.41 11.96 6.78
CA ALA A 50 -3.04 12.43 7.00
C ALA A 50 -2.78 12.59 8.50
N GLU A 51 -1.57 12.20 8.94
CA GLU A 51 -1.15 12.30 10.34
C GLU A 51 0.29 12.81 10.43
N ALA A 52 0.49 13.84 11.23
CA ALA A 52 1.83 14.37 11.50
C ALA A 52 2.58 13.49 12.49
N SER A 53 3.88 13.31 12.26
CA SER A 53 4.73 12.62 13.20
C SER A 53 4.79 13.36 14.56
N PRO A 54 4.99 12.67 15.68
CA PRO A 54 5.03 13.29 17.01
C PRO A 54 6.07 14.41 17.15
N ASN A 55 7.13 14.37 16.36
CA ASN A 55 8.17 15.41 16.33
C ASN A 55 7.87 16.55 15.34
N GLY A 56 6.72 16.52 14.64
CA GLY A 56 6.29 17.54 13.70
C GLY A 56 7.11 17.64 12.40
N LYS A 57 8.02 16.70 12.13
CA LYS A 57 8.93 16.81 10.98
C LYS A 57 8.41 16.13 9.71
N GLN A 58 7.53 15.15 9.84
CA GLN A 58 7.01 14.35 8.73
C GLN A 58 5.50 14.21 8.81
N VAL A 59 4.89 13.91 7.67
CA VAL A 59 3.47 13.59 7.55
C VAL A 59 3.35 12.29 6.78
N VAL A 60 2.67 11.30 7.35
CA VAL A 60 2.17 10.13 6.62
C VAL A 60 0.77 10.42 6.12
N TYR A 61 0.46 10.08 4.87
CA TYR A 61 -0.86 10.34 4.30
C TYR A 61 -1.26 9.23 3.33
N GLN A 62 -2.57 9.09 3.16
CA GLN A 62 -3.19 8.10 2.31
C GLN A 62 -3.75 8.76 1.06
N VAL A 63 -3.55 8.13 -0.10
CA VAL A 63 -4.16 8.55 -1.37
C VAL A 63 -4.84 7.35 -2.01
N GLY A 64 -6.13 7.51 -2.31
CA GLY A 64 -6.90 6.56 -3.10
C GLY A 64 -6.84 6.89 -4.58
N TYR A 65 -6.50 5.92 -5.40
CA TYR A 65 -6.61 5.95 -6.86
C TYR A 65 -7.67 4.97 -7.33
N TYR A 66 -8.25 5.23 -8.49
CA TYR A 66 -9.29 4.38 -9.05
C TYR A 66 -9.08 4.14 -10.54
N SER A 67 -9.23 2.90 -10.97
CA SER A 67 -9.23 2.51 -12.38
C SER A 67 -10.66 2.23 -12.84
N VAL A 68 -11.20 3.10 -13.68
CA VAL A 68 -12.52 2.88 -14.29
C VAL A 68 -12.53 1.62 -15.15
N LYS A 69 -11.45 1.37 -15.88
CA LYS A 69 -11.27 0.20 -16.74
C LYS A 69 -11.36 -1.12 -15.98
N GLU A 70 -10.74 -1.17 -14.80
CA GLU A 70 -10.68 -2.38 -13.98
C GLU A 70 -11.80 -2.43 -12.94
N ASN A 71 -12.56 -1.33 -12.79
CA ASN A 71 -13.56 -1.12 -11.74
C ASN A 71 -13.00 -1.45 -10.34
N LYS A 72 -11.80 -0.97 -10.07
CA LYS A 72 -11.07 -1.23 -8.81
C LYS A 72 -10.45 0.05 -8.26
N GLY A 73 -10.42 0.15 -6.93
CA GLY A 73 -9.68 1.15 -6.19
C GLY A 73 -8.39 0.57 -5.61
N HIS A 74 -7.40 1.44 -5.39
CA HIS A 74 -6.17 1.12 -4.70
C HIS A 74 -5.82 2.25 -3.74
N GLN A 75 -5.60 1.92 -2.48
CA GLN A 75 -5.20 2.86 -1.44
C GLN A 75 -3.70 2.75 -1.20
N MET A 76 -3.01 3.87 -1.30
CA MET A 76 -1.56 3.95 -1.14
C MET A 76 -1.19 4.86 0.02
N LEU A 77 -0.18 4.48 0.77
CA LEU A 77 0.44 5.31 1.79
C LEU A 77 1.65 6.04 1.23
N PHE A 78 1.78 7.29 1.62
CA PHE A 78 2.89 8.17 1.29
C PHE A 78 3.42 8.81 2.55
N ILE A 79 4.67 9.26 2.49
CA ILE A 79 5.29 10.10 3.49
C ILE A 79 5.91 11.32 2.83
N MET A 80 5.93 12.44 3.54
CA MET A 80 6.64 13.65 3.13
C MET A 80 7.18 14.39 4.35
N ASP A 81 8.07 15.32 4.13
CA ASP A 81 8.46 16.28 5.16
C ASP A 81 7.32 17.27 5.44
N ALA A 82 7.26 17.84 6.63
CA ALA A 82 6.24 18.80 7.03
C ALA A 82 6.17 20.07 6.14
N ASN A 83 7.25 20.36 5.41
CA ASN A 83 7.31 21.45 4.44
C ASN A 83 6.84 21.04 3.02
N GLY A 84 6.29 19.84 2.84
CA GLY A 84 5.80 19.30 1.58
C GLY A 84 6.87 18.72 0.64
N LYS A 85 8.14 18.72 1.06
CA LYS A 85 9.23 18.14 0.26
C LYS A 85 9.41 16.65 0.53
N ASN A 86 10.27 16.00 -0.27
CA ASN A 86 10.68 14.60 -0.12
C ASN A 86 9.49 13.61 -0.09
N GLN A 87 8.50 13.85 -0.94
CA GLN A 87 7.34 12.95 -1.08
C GLN A 87 7.78 11.58 -1.59
N LYS A 88 7.40 10.53 -0.88
CA LYS A 88 7.75 9.15 -1.20
C LYS A 88 6.54 8.24 -0.99
N ALA A 89 6.30 7.32 -1.92
CA ALA A 89 5.35 6.23 -1.72
C ALA A 89 5.93 5.21 -0.74
N LEU A 90 5.12 4.80 0.24
CA LEU A 90 5.41 3.70 1.15
C LEU A 90 4.82 2.39 0.63
N THR A 91 3.61 2.43 0.05
CA THR A 91 3.02 1.28 -0.64
C THR A 91 3.75 1.04 -1.95
N THR A 92 4.23 -0.19 -2.17
CA THR A 92 5.09 -0.55 -3.31
C THR A 92 4.54 -1.71 -4.15
N ASP A 93 3.32 -2.16 -3.85
CA ASP A 93 2.65 -3.23 -4.60
C ASP A 93 1.15 -2.95 -4.77
N ALA A 94 0.42 -3.87 -5.41
CA ALA A 94 -1.00 -3.69 -5.75
C ALA A 94 -1.97 -3.90 -4.58
N LYS A 95 -1.48 -4.16 -3.36
CA LYS A 95 -2.34 -4.32 -2.18
C LYS A 95 -2.59 -2.97 -1.53
N SER A 96 -3.85 -2.69 -1.22
CA SER A 96 -4.25 -1.47 -0.54
C SER A 96 -3.72 -1.44 0.90
N GLU A 97 -3.27 -0.26 1.31
CA GLU A 97 -2.84 0.05 2.68
C GLU A 97 -3.59 1.29 3.17
N THR A 98 -4.20 1.19 4.35
CA THR A 98 -5.09 2.22 4.91
C THR A 98 -4.79 2.51 6.39
N ASP A 99 -5.42 3.54 6.93
CA ASP A 99 -5.40 3.89 8.36
C ASP A 99 -3.99 3.99 8.95
N ALA A 100 -3.08 4.69 8.25
CA ALA A 100 -1.74 4.88 8.76
C ALA A 100 -1.73 5.74 10.04
N ALA A 101 -1.01 5.28 11.06
CA ALA A 101 -0.82 6.01 12.31
C ALA A 101 0.62 5.88 12.82
N TRP A 102 1.15 6.96 13.39
CA TRP A 102 2.45 6.94 14.05
C TRP A 102 2.37 6.19 15.38
N ILE A 103 3.31 5.29 15.61
CA ILE A 103 3.44 4.52 16.85
C ILE A 103 4.86 4.58 17.39
N GLN A 104 5.05 4.15 18.63
CA GLN A 104 6.35 4.10 19.32
C GLN A 104 7.08 5.46 19.29
N GLY A 105 6.36 6.57 19.56
CA GLY A 105 6.97 7.90 19.55
C GLY A 105 7.43 8.40 18.18
N GLY A 106 6.87 7.86 17.09
CA GLY A 106 7.24 8.20 15.72
C GLY A 106 8.33 7.34 15.11
N GLN A 107 8.74 6.27 15.79
CA GLN A 107 9.75 5.33 15.26
C GLN A 107 9.17 4.35 14.25
N LYS A 108 7.87 4.09 14.30
CA LYS A 108 7.15 3.18 13.40
C LYS A 108 5.84 3.80 12.92
N ILE A 109 5.36 3.29 11.80
CA ILE A 109 4.03 3.55 11.26
C ILE A 109 3.24 2.24 11.31
N ALA A 110 2.06 2.25 11.93
CA ALA A 110 1.10 1.15 11.87
C ALA A 110 0.08 1.43 10.78
N PHE A 111 -0.45 0.39 10.13
CA PHE A 111 -1.41 0.50 9.05
C PHE A 111 -2.20 -0.81 8.87
N ILE A 112 -3.33 -0.73 8.19
CA ILE A 112 -4.13 -1.92 7.80
C ILE A 112 -3.75 -2.34 6.39
N ARG A 113 -3.55 -3.64 6.22
CA ARG A 113 -3.32 -4.30 4.94
C ARG A 113 -3.90 -5.71 4.97
N ASP A 114 -4.67 -6.10 3.95
CA ASP A 114 -5.34 -7.41 3.87
C ASP A 114 -6.18 -7.74 5.12
N GLY A 115 -6.84 -6.72 5.72
CA GLY A 115 -7.60 -6.90 6.95
C GLY A 115 -6.76 -7.26 8.17
N GLN A 116 -5.47 -6.94 8.16
CA GLN A 116 -4.57 -7.16 9.29
C GLN A 116 -3.84 -5.88 9.67
N LEU A 117 -3.48 -5.75 10.93
CA LEU A 117 -2.62 -4.69 11.41
C LEU A 117 -1.16 -5.02 11.11
N TRP A 118 -0.48 -4.07 10.50
CA TRP A 118 0.94 -4.14 10.15
C TRP A 118 1.70 -2.96 10.74
N SER A 119 3.02 -3.07 10.78
CA SER A 119 3.92 -1.96 11.08
C SER A 119 5.09 -1.93 10.11
N MET A 120 5.67 -0.73 9.94
CA MET A 120 6.89 -0.51 9.16
C MET A 120 7.70 0.66 9.72
N ASN A 121 8.95 0.79 9.29
CA ASN A 121 9.73 2.00 9.52
C ASN A 121 9.19 3.17 8.67
N PRO A 122 9.46 4.43 9.04
CA PRO A 122 9.06 5.60 8.23
C PRO A 122 9.65 5.62 6.82
N ASP A 123 10.75 4.91 6.58
CA ASP A 123 11.35 4.76 5.26
C ASP A 123 10.69 3.65 4.40
N GLY A 124 9.69 2.92 4.95
CA GLY A 124 8.98 1.82 4.31
C GLY A 124 9.61 0.44 4.51
N THR A 125 10.73 0.35 5.23
CA THR A 125 11.41 -0.91 5.53
C THR A 125 10.84 -1.61 6.77
N ASP A 126 11.33 -2.81 7.09
CA ASP A 126 10.96 -3.61 8.27
C ASP A 126 9.43 -3.79 8.43
N ARG A 127 8.79 -4.18 7.33
CA ARG A 127 7.33 -4.46 7.31
C ARG A 127 7.03 -5.73 8.07
N LYS A 128 6.17 -5.63 9.08
CA LYS A 128 5.80 -6.74 9.94
C LYS A 128 4.31 -6.80 10.18
N GLN A 129 3.70 -7.95 9.95
CA GLN A 129 2.32 -8.23 10.33
C GLN A 129 2.25 -8.41 11.84
N LEU A 130 1.36 -7.67 12.50
CA LEU A 130 1.18 -7.68 13.95
C LEU A 130 0.01 -8.56 14.38
N THR A 131 -0.95 -8.81 13.50
CA THR A 131 -2.15 -9.60 13.80
C THR A 131 -2.39 -10.68 12.74
N ASN A 132 -3.13 -11.71 13.13
CA ASN A 132 -3.64 -12.75 12.23
C ASN A 132 -5.08 -13.11 12.66
N ASP A 133 -6.00 -12.18 12.45
CA ASP A 133 -7.41 -12.30 12.83
C ASP A 133 -8.25 -12.84 11.69
N LYS A 134 -9.05 -13.86 11.93
CA LYS A 134 -9.88 -14.53 10.90
C LYS A 134 -11.03 -13.64 10.37
N LEU A 135 -11.52 -12.71 11.19
CA LEU A 135 -12.62 -11.81 10.82
C LEU A 135 -12.14 -10.56 10.11
N GLY A 136 -10.82 -10.32 10.13
CA GLY A 136 -10.22 -9.10 9.62
C GLY A 136 -10.37 -7.92 10.59
N ILE A 137 -9.51 -6.91 10.37
CA ILE A 137 -9.45 -5.67 11.16
C ILE A 137 -9.77 -4.52 10.21
N GLN A 138 -10.74 -3.69 10.57
CA GLN A 138 -11.19 -2.52 9.80
C GLN A 138 -10.58 -1.22 10.32
N GLY A 139 -10.08 -1.21 11.55
CA GLY A 139 -9.46 -0.03 12.13
C GLY A 139 -8.77 -0.35 13.45
N PHE A 140 -7.96 0.57 13.94
CA PHE A 140 -7.26 0.42 15.20
C PHE A 140 -7.01 1.78 15.88
N ARG A 141 -6.75 1.73 17.19
CA ARG A 141 -6.24 2.88 17.96
C ARG A 141 -5.28 2.38 19.03
N PHE A 142 -4.10 2.99 19.09
CA PHE A 142 -3.17 2.75 20.20
C PHE A 142 -3.50 3.65 21.39
N SER A 143 -3.24 3.15 22.59
CA SER A 143 -3.25 3.99 23.80
C SER A 143 -2.12 5.02 23.73
N PRO A 144 -2.24 6.16 24.43
CA PRO A 144 -1.20 7.22 24.41
C PRO A 144 0.19 6.71 24.84
N ASP A 145 0.25 5.72 25.72
CA ASP A 145 1.48 5.09 26.18
C ASP A 145 2.00 3.99 25.24
N GLY A 146 1.27 3.70 24.14
CA GLY A 146 1.62 2.68 23.14
C GLY A 146 1.54 1.23 23.62
N LYS A 147 1.07 0.97 24.86
CA LYS A 147 1.06 -0.38 25.44
C LYS A 147 -0.16 -1.22 25.10
N LYS A 148 -1.25 -0.57 24.67
CA LYS A 148 -2.51 -1.22 24.34
C LYS A 148 -2.98 -0.78 22.96
N VAL A 149 -3.71 -1.65 22.27
CA VAL A 149 -4.38 -1.36 21.02
C VAL A 149 -5.83 -1.84 21.07
N ILE A 150 -6.73 -1.00 20.60
CA ILE A 150 -8.13 -1.36 20.32
C ILE A 150 -8.20 -1.71 18.84
N LEU A 151 -8.79 -2.84 18.52
CA LEU A 151 -9.04 -3.30 17.16
C LEU A 151 -10.54 -3.23 16.87
N ILE A 152 -10.89 -2.69 15.72
CA ILE A 152 -12.26 -2.61 15.19
C ILE A 152 -12.39 -3.68 14.12
N LYS A 153 -13.41 -4.52 14.26
CA LYS A 153 -13.69 -5.63 13.34
C LYS A 153 -14.98 -5.40 12.58
#